data_290bedaf85793a3459fdefab618a72c5
#
_entry.id   290bedaf85793a3459fdefab618a72c5
#
_cell.length_a   1.000
_cell.length_b   1.000
_cell.length_c   1.000
_cell.angle_alpha   90.00
_cell.angle_beta   90.00
_cell.angle_gamma   90.00
#
_symmetry.space_group_name_H-M   'P 1'
#
loop_
_entity.id
_entity.type
_entity.pdbx_description
1 polymer ?
#
loop_
_entity_poly.entity_id
_entity_poly.type
_entity_poly.pdbx_seq_one_letter_code
_entity_poly.pdbx_strand_id
1 'polypeptide(L)'
;MRTIVLSAGHGGSDPGAVGNGLRESDVNLAITLACRDYLNDSYSGHRLFLPRDKDVYVSLPARRNLTTSVNADLYVSMHNNAASNPAGRGFETFTHSGPLFASTLEYQKILHAQVWRVLMQQGTLNRGTKRANHWVTRNMPAPTVLMEYLFVTNAADAAILKKPGMLKTLGEATGEGIAKILKLPAKVVDTRRWIVIAGEYESEQIAREKAYALKGLGFHYATVDVKKN
;
A
#
# COMPACT_ATOMS: atom_id res chain seq x y z
N MET A 1 11.49 -0.29 17.30
CA MET A 1 10.18 -0.21 16.61
C MET A 1 10.21 1.02 15.73
N ARG A 2 9.82 0.91 14.45
CA ARG A 2 9.82 2.01 13.48
C ARG A 2 8.45 2.67 13.42
N THR A 3 8.40 3.98 13.35
CA THR A 3 7.15 4.76 13.29
C THR A 3 6.98 5.34 11.89
N ILE A 4 5.89 5.00 11.21
CA ILE A 4 5.65 5.35 9.81
C ILE A 4 4.33 6.09 9.70
N VAL A 5 4.32 7.20 8.99
CA VAL A 5 3.08 7.90 8.62
C VAL A 5 2.78 7.62 7.13
N LEU A 6 1.63 6.99 6.88
CA LEU A 6 1.08 6.78 5.54
C LEU A 6 -0.04 7.79 5.31
N SER A 7 0.16 8.70 4.39
CA SER A 7 -0.75 9.83 4.20
C SER A 7 -1.42 9.79 2.83
N ALA A 8 -2.68 9.36 2.79
CA ALA A 8 -3.52 9.55 1.61
C ALA A 8 -3.77 11.04 1.39
N GLY A 9 -3.36 11.57 0.24
CA GLY A 9 -3.60 12.95 -0.15
C GLY A 9 -5.08 13.26 -0.27
N HIS A 10 -5.45 14.55 -0.08
CA HIS A 10 -6.83 15.03 -0.19
C HIS A 10 -7.81 14.36 0.77
N GLY A 11 -9.11 14.39 0.49
CA GLY A 11 -10.19 13.70 1.21
C GLY A 11 -11.33 14.64 1.65
N GLY A 12 -12.53 14.08 1.80
CA GLY A 12 -13.73 14.80 2.21
C GLY A 12 -14.10 15.93 1.25
N SER A 13 -14.06 17.18 1.71
CA SER A 13 -14.33 18.37 0.90
C SER A 13 -13.29 18.68 -0.17
N ASP A 14 -12.11 18.04 -0.12
CA ASP A 14 -11.04 18.16 -1.11
C ASP A 14 -10.93 16.87 -1.92
N PRO A 15 -11.55 16.77 -3.10
CA PRO A 15 -11.49 15.56 -3.92
C PRO A 15 -10.12 15.33 -4.58
N GLY A 16 -9.21 16.31 -4.55
CA GLY A 16 -8.03 16.33 -5.41
C GLY A 16 -8.41 16.45 -6.89
N ALA A 17 -7.56 15.95 -7.76
CA ALA A 17 -7.86 15.91 -9.18
C ALA A 17 -9.01 14.95 -9.49
N VAL A 18 -9.85 15.33 -10.47
CA VAL A 18 -10.98 14.51 -10.95
C VAL A 18 -10.85 14.33 -12.45
N GLY A 19 -10.89 13.10 -12.92
CA GLY A 19 -10.81 12.80 -14.35
C GLY A 19 -11.09 11.33 -14.66
N ASN A 20 -11.60 11.07 -15.84
CA ASN A 20 -11.91 9.72 -16.32
C ASN A 20 -12.75 8.88 -15.35
N GLY A 21 -13.65 9.51 -14.56
CA GLY A 21 -14.48 8.83 -13.56
C GLY A 21 -13.71 8.37 -12.31
N LEU A 22 -12.55 8.96 -12.04
CA LEU A 22 -11.76 8.79 -10.81
C LEU A 22 -11.71 10.10 -10.03
N ARG A 23 -11.74 10.01 -8.70
CA ARG A 23 -11.36 11.06 -7.76
C ARG A 23 -10.01 10.69 -7.16
N GLU A 24 -9.07 11.60 -7.20
CA GLU A 24 -7.72 11.36 -6.67
C GLU A 24 -7.76 10.93 -5.19
N SER A 25 -8.60 11.58 -4.38
CA SER A 25 -8.76 11.27 -2.96
C SER A 25 -9.14 9.81 -2.69
N ASP A 26 -10.00 9.22 -3.54
CA ASP A 26 -10.46 7.84 -3.39
C ASP A 26 -9.36 6.84 -3.77
N VAL A 27 -8.66 7.13 -4.87
CA VAL A 27 -7.53 6.31 -5.34
C VAL A 27 -6.39 6.34 -4.33
N ASN A 28 -6.05 7.53 -3.81
CA ASN A 28 -5.02 7.70 -2.79
C ASN A 28 -5.35 6.91 -1.52
N LEU A 29 -6.61 6.96 -1.07
CA LEU A 29 -7.06 6.23 0.11
C LEU A 29 -6.94 4.72 -0.09
N ALA A 30 -7.42 4.21 -1.23
CA ALA A 30 -7.38 2.77 -1.53
C ALA A 30 -5.93 2.23 -1.55
N ILE A 31 -4.99 2.93 -2.19
CA ILE A 31 -3.57 2.55 -2.21
C ILE A 31 -2.97 2.61 -0.80
N THR A 32 -3.31 3.65 -0.02
CA THR A 32 -2.79 3.83 1.35
C THR A 32 -3.25 2.71 2.28
N LEU A 33 -4.54 2.34 2.21
CA LEU A 33 -5.09 1.26 3.01
C LEU A 33 -4.48 -0.09 2.63
N ALA A 34 -4.30 -0.36 1.34
CA ALA A 34 -3.63 -1.57 0.87
C ALA A 34 -2.16 -1.65 1.35
N CYS A 35 -1.44 -0.52 1.36
CA CYS A 35 -0.09 -0.44 1.89
C CYS A 35 -0.06 -0.73 3.40
N ARG A 36 -0.99 -0.15 4.17
CA ARG A 36 -1.15 -0.40 5.60
C ARG A 36 -1.37 -1.90 5.88
N ASP A 37 -2.33 -2.49 5.18
CA ASP A 37 -2.72 -3.89 5.38
C ASP A 37 -1.56 -4.82 5.04
N TYR A 38 -0.88 -4.59 3.91
CA TYR A 38 0.30 -5.36 3.52
C TYR A 38 1.42 -5.29 4.56
N LEU A 39 1.74 -4.10 5.08
CA LEU A 39 2.75 -3.94 6.12
C LEU A 39 2.34 -4.68 7.40
N ASN A 40 1.09 -4.53 7.83
CA ASN A 40 0.57 -5.20 9.02
C ASN A 40 0.55 -6.72 8.88
N ASP A 41 0.23 -7.24 7.71
CA ASP A 41 0.13 -8.68 7.48
C ASP A 41 1.51 -9.34 7.33
N SER A 42 2.45 -8.66 6.65
CA SER A 42 3.70 -9.25 6.20
C SER A 42 4.91 -8.93 7.08
N TYR A 43 4.87 -7.86 7.87
CA TYR A 43 6.01 -7.38 8.64
C TYR A 43 5.68 -7.08 10.10
N SER A 44 6.73 -7.05 10.92
CA SER A 44 6.67 -6.68 12.34
C SER A 44 7.65 -5.53 12.66
N GLY A 45 7.72 -5.11 13.92
CA GLY A 45 8.69 -4.09 14.34
C GLY A 45 8.35 -2.66 13.93
N HIS A 46 7.10 -2.38 13.53
CA HIS A 46 6.65 -1.05 13.14
C HIS A 46 5.34 -0.63 13.84
N ARG A 47 5.05 0.67 13.76
CA ARG A 47 3.75 1.29 14.07
C ARG A 47 3.36 2.17 12.90
N LEU A 48 2.09 2.06 12.46
CA LEU A 48 1.54 2.84 11.36
C LEU A 48 0.56 3.89 11.90
N PHE A 49 0.67 5.09 11.38
CA PHE A 49 -0.24 6.18 11.63
C PHE A 49 -0.75 6.73 10.31
N LEU A 50 -2.05 6.88 10.19
CA LEU A 50 -2.71 7.43 9.02
C LEU A 50 -3.43 8.73 9.43
N PRO A 51 -3.13 9.88 8.80
CA PRO A 51 -3.92 11.10 9.03
C PRO A 51 -5.40 10.91 8.73
N ARG A 52 -5.73 10.05 7.75
CA ARG A 52 -7.08 9.58 7.47
C ARG A 52 -7.07 8.13 7.01
N ASP A 53 -8.10 7.39 7.39
CA ASP A 53 -8.39 6.01 6.98
C ASP A 53 -9.78 5.86 6.31
N LYS A 54 -10.44 6.99 6.10
CA LYS A 54 -11.73 7.13 5.42
C LYS A 54 -11.78 8.44 4.63
N ASP A 55 -12.89 8.67 3.90
CA ASP A 55 -13.05 9.89 3.12
C ASP A 55 -13.42 11.09 4.01
N VAL A 56 -12.42 11.69 4.63
CA VAL A 56 -12.51 12.91 5.44
C VAL A 56 -11.40 13.88 5.06
N TYR A 57 -11.68 15.17 5.18
CA TYR A 57 -10.68 16.22 4.99
C TYR A 57 -9.74 16.29 6.19
N VAL A 58 -8.43 16.33 5.91
CA VAL A 58 -7.38 16.57 6.92
C VAL A 58 -6.41 17.61 6.39
N SER A 59 -6.33 18.74 7.09
CA SER A 59 -5.48 19.85 6.67
C SER A 59 -3.99 19.51 6.68
N LEU A 60 -3.21 20.19 5.87
CA LEU A 60 -1.75 20.02 5.82
C LEU A 60 -1.07 20.24 7.19
N PRO A 61 -1.42 21.27 7.98
CA PRO A 61 -0.91 21.40 9.34
C PRO A 61 -1.28 20.23 10.26
N ALA A 62 -2.49 19.67 10.16
CA ALA A 62 -2.89 18.53 10.96
C ALA A 62 -2.07 17.27 10.62
N ARG A 63 -1.76 17.05 9.33
CA ARG A 63 -0.86 15.97 8.88
C ARG A 63 0.55 16.12 9.46
N ARG A 64 1.07 17.35 9.48
CA ARG A 64 2.37 17.68 10.09
C ARG A 64 2.35 17.45 11.60
N ASN A 65 1.31 17.93 12.29
CA ASN A 65 1.18 17.79 13.74
C ASN A 65 1.14 16.32 14.16
N LEU A 66 0.39 15.47 13.45
CA LEU A 66 0.42 14.02 13.66
C LEU A 66 1.84 13.47 13.49
N THR A 67 2.53 13.83 12.39
CA THR A 67 3.90 13.35 12.10
C THR A 67 4.88 13.74 13.23
N THR A 68 4.73 14.97 13.77
CA THR A 68 5.53 15.44 14.90
C THR A 68 5.19 14.65 16.18
N SER A 69 3.91 14.52 16.50
CA SER A 69 3.46 13.91 17.78
C SER A 69 3.86 12.44 17.92
N VAL A 70 3.98 11.73 16.79
CA VAL A 70 4.38 10.32 16.78
C VAL A 70 5.88 10.10 16.60
N ASN A 71 6.65 11.16 16.41
CA ASN A 71 8.09 11.13 16.10
C ASN A 71 8.40 10.15 14.96
N ALA A 72 7.86 10.42 13.77
CA ALA A 72 7.92 9.51 12.63
C ALA A 72 9.35 9.32 12.10
N ASP A 73 9.73 8.08 11.80
CA ASP A 73 10.96 7.73 11.08
C ASP A 73 10.84 7.94 9.57
N LEU A 74 9.60 7.90 9.04
CA LEU A 74 9.29 8.05 7.62
C LEU A 74 7.87 8.58 7.42
N TYR A 75 7.72 9.55 6.50
CA TYR A 75 6.43 10.02 6.01
C TYR A 75 6.31 9.71 4.50
N VAL A 76 5.27 8.98 4.09
CA VAL A 76 4.97 8.71 2.68
C VAL A 76 3.64 9.36 2.32
N SER A 77 3.69 10.33 1.41
CA SER A 77 2.51 11.01 0.88
C SER A 77 2.08 10.33 -0.42
N MET A 78 0.86 9.82 -0.46
CA MET A 78 0.34 9.06 -1.59
C MET A 78 -0.65 9.91 -2.36
N HIS A 79 -0.34 10.17 -3.62
CA HIS A 79 -1.08 11.02 -4.56
C HIS A 79 -1.18 10.38 -5.94
N ASN A 80 -2.09 10.90 -6.75
CA ASN A 80 -2.18 10.65 -8.17
C ASN A 80 -2.18 11.99 -8.90
N ASN A 81 -1.47 12.04 -9.98
CA ASN A 81 -1.17 13.27 -10.69
C ASN A 81 -2.33 13.74 -11.59
N ALA A 82 -2.22 14.99 -12.03
CA ALA A 82 -3.09 15.57 -13.01
C ALA A 82 -2.34 16.56 -13.92
N ALA A 83 -2.80 16.71 -15.14
CA ALA A 83 -2.31 17.73 -16.05
C ALA A 83 -3.46 18.29 -16.90
N SER A 84 -3.37 19.58 -17.25
CA SER A 84 -4.27 20.20 -18.24
C SER A 84 -4.04 19.63 -19.65
N ASN A 85 -2.80 19.26 -19.98
CA ASN A 85 -2.48 18.55 -21.21
C ASN A 85 -2.84 17.06 -21.05
N PRO A 86 -3.78 16.50 -21.82
CA PRO A 86 -4.18 15.10 -21.72
C PRO A 86 -3.07 14.11 -22.08
N ALA A 87 -1.97 14.55 -22.70
CA ALA A 87 -0.78 13.74 -22.93
C ALA A 87 0.08 13.53 -21.67
N GLY A 88 -0.13 14.31 -20.61
CA GLY A 88 0.55 14.14 -19.32
C GLY A 88 0.21 12.78 -18.72
N ARG A 89 1.23 11.89 -18.53
CA ARG A 89 1.05 10.54 -18.01
C ARG A 89 2.34 10.01 -17.37
N GLY A 90 2.20 8.97 -16.58
CA GLY A 90 3.32 8.21 -16.04
C GLY A 90 3.53 8.38 -14.54
N PHE A 91 4.50 7.66 -14.01
CA PHE A 91 4.83 7.58 -12.59
C PHE A 91 6.03 8.46 -12.25
N GLU A 92 5.94 9.20 -11.17
CA GLU A 92 7.02 10.00 -10.62
C GLU A 92 6.98 10.07 -9.08
N THR A 93 8.11 10.40 -8.48
CA THR A 93 8.20 10.63 -7.04
C THR A 93 8.94 11.92 -6.74
N PHE A 94 8.58 12.57 -5.65
CA PHE A 94 9.17 13.85 -5.27
C PHE A 94 9.71 13.84 -3.84
N THR A 95 10.82 14.57 -3.67
CA THR A 95 11.34 15.03 -2.39
C THR A 95 11.48 16.56 -2.42
N HIS A 96 11.73 17.18 -1.27
CA HIS A 96 11.93 18.63 -1.23
C HIS A 96 13.16 19.06 -2.04
N SER A 97 13.05 20.21 -2.75
CA SER A 97 14.16 20.80 -3.51
C SER A 97 15.23 21.49 -2.65
N GLY A 98 14.90 21.84 -1.41
CA GLY A 98 15.83 22.39 -0.41
C GLY A 98 16.51 21.32 0.45
N PRO A 99 16.91 21.66 1.68
CA PRO A 99 17.56 20.71 2.60
C PRO A 99 16.72 19.48 2.88
N LEU A 100 17.38 18.33 3.05
CA LEU A 100 16.79 17.02 3.25
C LEU A 100 17.41 16.32 4.47
N PHE A 101 16.67 15.40 5.09
CA PHE A 101 17.27 14.37 5.93
C PHE A 101 18.21 13.50 5.08
N ALA A 102 19.33 13.06 5.66
CA ALA A 102 20.40 12.37 4.91
C ALA A 102 19.90 11.13 4.14
N SER A 103 18.91 10.41 4.66
CA SER A 103 18.38 9.19 4.05
C SER A 103 17.31 9.43 2.98
N THR A 104 16.78 10.65 2.83
CA THR A 104 15.57 10.91 2.03
C THR A 104 15.73 10.51 0.56
N LEU A 105 16.86 10.82 -0.06
CA LEU A 105 17.10 10.49 -1.48
C LEU A 105 17.23 8.97 -1.71
N GLU A 106 17.82 8.26 -0.78
CA GLU A 106 17.90 6.80 -0.84
C GLU A 106 16.50 6.20 -0.70
N TYR A 107 15.70 6.69 0.24
CA TYR A 107 14.32 6.26 0.44
C TYR A 107 13.46 6.49 -0.81
N GLN A 108 13.60 7.66 -1.43
CA GLN A 108 12.92 7.96 -2.69
C GLN A 108 13.28 6.96 -3.79
N LYS A 109 14.58 6.67 -3.98
CA LYS A 109 15.04 5.72 -4.99
C LYS A 109 14.46 4.32 -4.78
N ILE A 110 14.46 3.83 -3.53
CA ILE A 110 13.94 2.51 -3.21
C ILE A 110 12.43 2.44 -3.45
N LEU A 111 11.65 3.41 -2.95
CA LEU A 111 10.20 3.47 -3.16
C LEU A 111 9.86 3.56 -4.65
N HIS A 112 10.55 4.44 -5.37
CA HIS A 112 10.36 4.59 -6.81
C HIS A 112 10.61 3.27 -7.56
N ALA A 113 11.73 2.61 -7.29
CA ALA A 113 12.09 1.36 -7.96
C ALA A 113 11.07 0.24 -7.70
N GLN A 114 10.56 0.13 -6.47
CA GLN A 114 9.59 -0.92 -6.12
C GLN A 114 8.24 -0.72 -6.83
N VAL A 115 7.73 0.50 -6.84
CA VAL A 115 6.47 0.81 -7.53
C VAL A 115 6.65 0.73 -9.04
N TRP A 116 7.78 1.22 -9.56
CA TRP A 116 8.07 1.14 -11.00
C TRP A 116 8.10 -0.30 -11.51
N ARG A 117 8.62 -1.26 -10.74
CA ARG A 117 8.61 -2.69 -11.09
C ARG A 117 7.22 -3.23 -11.44
N VAL A 118 6.17 -2.70 -10.80
CA VAL A 118 4.77 -3.02 -11.13
C VAL A 118 4.31 -2.26 -12.38
N LEU A 119 4.57 -0.96 -12.41
CA LEU A 119 4.03 -0.06 -13.44
C LEU A 119 4.70 -0.24 -14.80
N MET A 120 5.98 -0.64 -14.86
CA MET A 120 6.69 -0.89 -16.13
C MET A 120 5.99 -1.95 -17.00
N GLN A 121 5.29 -2.89 -16.37
CA GLN A 121 4.53 -3.94 -17.07
C GLN A 121 3.18 -3.46 -17.61
N GLN A 122 2.78 -2.23 -17.29
CA GLN A 122 1.49 -1.67 -17.65
C GLN A 122 1.54 -0.75 -18.87
N GLY A 123 2.71 -0.54 -19.48
CA GLY A 123 2.87 0.33 -20.65
C GLY A 123 2.75 1.83 -20.34
N THR A 124 2.92 2.23 -19.09
CA THR A 124 2.99 3.66 -18.69
C THR A 124 4.43 4.20 -18.79
N LEU A 125 4.67 5.44 -18.41
CA LEU A 125 5.96 6.11 -18.49
C LEU A 125 6.61 6.24 -17.11
N ASN A 126 7.94 5.99 -17.07
CA ASN A 126 8.75 6.37 -15.94
C ASN A 126 9.18 7.83 -16.09
N ARG A 127 8.66 8.70 -15.23
CA ARG A 127 9.02 10.13 -15.19
C ARG A 127 10.18 10.39 -14.22
N GLY A 128 10.63 9.36 -13.51
CA GLY A 128 11.79 9.39 -12.62
C GLY A 128 11.55 9.97 -11.24
N THR A 129 12.64 10.07 -10.50
CA THR A 129 12.67 10.73 -9.19
C THR A 129 12.98 12.22 -9.39
N LYS A 130 12.24 13.08 -8.67
CA LYS A 130 12.32 14.53 -8.82
C LYS A 130 12.45 15.22 -7.46
N ARG A 131 12.80 16.48 -7.52
CA ARG A 131 12.82 17.37 -6.36
C ARG A 131 11.96 18.60 -6.67
N ALA A 132 11.05 18.96 -5.75
CA ALA A 132 10.18 20.12 -5.89
C ALA A 132 9.81 20.71 -4.54
N ASN A 133 9.31 21.95 -4.55
CA ASN A 133 8.95 22.67 -3.32
C ASN A 133 7.48 22.43 -2.94
N HIS A 134 7.06 21.17 -2.83
CA HIS A 134 5.74 20.83 -2.32
C HIS A 134 5.65 21.09 -0.81
N TRP A 135 4.48 21.52 -0.35
CA TRP A 135 4.28 21.84 1.08
C TRP A 135 4.59 20.62 1.97
N VAL A 136 4.09 19.43 1.60
CA VAL A 136 4.29 18.20 2.38
C VAL A 136 5.74 17.74 2.41
N THR A 137 6.50 17.93 1.34
CA THR A 137 7.91 17.50 1.33
C THR A 137 8.82 18.47 2.08
N ARG A 138 8.42 19.76 2.17
CA ARG A 138 9.19 20.83 2.84
C ARG A 138 8.98 20.86 4.35
N ASN A 139 7.75 20.60 4.80
CA ASN A 139 7.36 20.94 6.17
C ASN A 139 7.24 19.73 7.12
N MET A 140 7.45 18.51 6.63
CA MET A 140 7.37 17.32 7.51
C MET A 140 8.66 17.16 8.34
N PRO A 141 8.54 16.84 9.63
CA PRO A 141 9.68 16.65 10.53
C PRO A 141 10.27 15.23 10.45
N ALA A 142 10.23 14.62 9.28
CA ALA A 142 10.73 13.27 9.00
C ALA A 142 11.20 13.17 7.53
N PRO A 143 12.05 12.20 7.18
CA PRO A 143 12.30 11.84 5.79
C PRO A 143 10.97 11.64 5.06
N THR A 144 10.77 12.37 3.95
CA THR A 144 9.46 12.45 3.27
C THR A 144 9.60 12.17 1.80
N VAL A 145 8.76 11.26 1.30
CA VAL A 145 8.62 10.97 -0.13
C VAL A 145 7.16 11.17 -0.54
N LEU A 146 6.94 11.97 -1.57
CA LEU A 146 5.66 12.13 -2.24
C LEU A 146 5.64 11.21 -3.47
N MET A 147 4.64 10.34 -3.52
CA MET A 147 4.39 9.40 -4.61
C MET A 147 3.29 9.97 -5.51
N GLU A 148 3.56 10.09 -6.80
CA GLU A 148 2.57 10.44 -7.83
C GLU A 148 2.41 9.24 -8.75
N TYR A 149 1.47 8.35 -8.41
CA TYR A 149 1.39 7.03 -9.04
C TYR A 149 1.07 7.11 -10.53
N LEU A 150 -0.01 7.75 -10.90
CA LEU A 150 -0.42 7.92 -12.30
C LEU A 150 -1.32 9.14 -12.44
N PHE A 151 -1.60 9.56 -13.68
CA PHE A 151 -2.44 10.72 -13.95
C PHE A 151 -3.91 10.32 -14.07
N VAL A 152 -4.75 10.77 -13.14
CA VAL A 152 -6.21 10.53 -13.19
C VAL A 152 -6.85 11.23 -14.39
N THR A 153 -6.24 12.29 -14.91
CA THR A 153 -6.70 13.04 -16.08
C THR A 153 -6.28 12.43 -17.42
N ASN A 154 -5.36 11.45 -17.42
CA ASN A 154 -4.95 10.72 -18.63
C ASN A 154 -5.74 9.42 -18.77
N ALA A 155 -6.36 9.20 -19.93
CA ALA A 155 -7.23 8.04 -20.15
C ALA A 155 -6.50 6.69 -20.02
N ALA A 156 -5.25 6.60 -20.50
CA ALA A 156 -4.47 5.35 -20.44
C ALA A 156 -4.04 5.05 -18.98
N ASP A 157 -3.56 6.04 -18.23
CA ASP A 157 -3.18 5.91 -16.84
C ASP A 157 -4.40 5.59 -15.97
N ALA A 158 -5.53 6.28 -16.19
CA ALA A 158 -6.79 6.00 -15.51
C ALA A 158 -7.31 4.57 -15.78
N ALA A 159 -7.15 4.06 -17.00
CA ALA A 159 -7.48 2.68 -17.32
C ALA A 159 -6.61 1.68 -16.53
N ILE A 160 -5.34 1.98 -16.29
CA ILE A 160 -4.47 1.17 -15.45
C ILE A 160 -4.97 1.19 -13.99
N LEU A 161 -5.25 2.38 -13.43
CA LEU A 161 -5.76 2.52 -12.05
C LEU A 161 -7.07 1.76 -11.82
N LYS A 162 -7.91 1.65 -12.85
CA LYS A 162 -9.19 0.93 -12.81
C LYS A 162 -9.08 -0.59 -12.94
N LYS A 163 -7.91 -1.14 -13.29
CA LYS A 163 -7.74 -2.60 -13.39
C LYS A 163 -8.02 -3.26 -12.04
N PRO A 164 -8.76 -4.38 -12.02
CA PRO A 164 -9.00 -5.13 -10.78
C PRO A 164 -7.69 -5.43 -10.04
N GLY A 165 -7.62 -5.11 -8.76
CA GLY A 165 -6.45 -5.35 -7.91
C GLY A 165 -5.27 -4.38 -8.09
N MET A 166 -5.27 -3.48 -9.08
CA MET A 166 -4.12 -2.60 -9.34
C MET A 166 -3.81 -1.68 -8.14
N LEU A 167 -4.81 -1.05 -7.52
CA LEU A 167 -4.60 -0.18 -6.36
C LEU A 167 -4.01 -0.97 -5.18
N LYS A 168 -4.46 -2.20 -4.99
CA LYS A 168 -3.88 -3.12 -4.00
C LYS A 168 -2.40 -3.41 -4.31
N THR A 169 -2.09 -3.79 -5.55
CA THR A 169 -0.71 -4.08 -5.98
C THR A 169 0.22 -2.88 -5.82
N LEU A 170 -0.25 -1.66 -6.09
CA LEU A 170 0.52 -0.44 -5.87
C LEU A 170 0.78 -0.18 -4.38
N GLY A 171 -0.22 -0.42 -3.53
CA GLY A 171 -0.08 -0.35 -2.08
C GLY A 171 0.92 -1.36 -1.54
N GLU A 172 0.83 -2.61 -1.97
CA GLU A 172 1.76 -3.69 -1.60
C GLU A 172 3.20 -3.37 -2.04
N ALA A 173 3.42 -2.90 -3.27
CA ALA A 173 4.73 -2.49 -3.76
C ALA A 173 5.32 -1.33 -2.94
N THR A 174 4.48 -0.37 -2.54
CA THR A 174 4.90 0.73 -1.67
C THR A 174 5.29 0.20 -0.28
N GLY A 175 4.49 -0.71 0.29
CA GLY A 175 4.77 -1.36 1.56
C GLY A 175 6.07 -2.16 1.54
N GLU A 176 6.35 -2.90 0.45
CA GLU A 176 7.62 -3.61 0.25
C GLU A 176 8.81 -2.63 0.24
N GLY A 177 8.66 -1.48 -0.43
CA GLY A 177 9.66 -0.42 -0.43
C GLY A 177 9.93 0.14 0.97
N ILE A 178 8.87 0.40 1.73
CA ILE A 178 8.97 0.87 3.13
C ILE A 178 9.67 -0.17 4.01
N ALA A 179 9.30 -1.45 3.88
CA ALA A 179 9.92 -2.52 4.64
C ALA A 179 11.42 -2.64 4.36
N LYS A 180 11.85 -2.51 3.11
CA LYS A 180 13.27 -2.45 2.73
C LYS A 180 14.01 -1.27 3.35
N ILE A 181 13.45 -0.06 3.22
CA ILE A 181 14.01 1.18 3.75
C ILE A 181 14.27 1.06 5.24
N LEU A 182 13.29 0.61 5.99
CA LEU A 182 13.32 0.58 7.46
C LEU A 182 13.85 -0.75 8.02
N LYS A 183 14.21 -1.69 7.14
CA LYS A 183 14.70 -3.04 7.48
C LYS A 183 13.73 -3.75 8.44
N LEU A 184 12.43 -3.71 8.08
CA LEU A 184 11.40 -4.32 8.91
C LEU A 184 11.54 -5.85 8.88
N PRO A 185 11.49 -6.54 10.02
CA PRO A 185 11.48 -7.99 10.06
C PRO A 185 10.22 -8.54 9.39
N ALA A 186 10.37 -9.44 8.44
CA ALA A 186 9.24 -10.18 7.90
C ALA A 186 8.59 -11.02 9.01
N LYS A 187 7.27 -11.09 8.99
CA LYS A 187 6.57 -12.04 9.85
C LYS A 187 6.87 -13.46 9.37
N VAL A 188 7.24 -14.29 10.29
CA VAL A 188 7.35 -15.71 10.00
C VAL A 188 5.95 -16.26 9.80
N VAL A 189 5.61 -16.60 8.57
CA VAL A 189 4.40 -17.39 8.32
C VAL A 189 4.71 -18.78 8.85
N ASP A 190 4.02 -19.20 9.91
CA ASP A 190 4.11 -20.57 10.38
C ASP A 190 3.51 -21.47 9.31
N THR A 191 4.37 -22.03 8.47
CA THR A 191 3.97 -22.96 7.41
C THR A 191 3.75 -24.37 7.94
N ARG A 192 3.88 -24.59 9.27
CA ARG A 192 3.56 -25.87 9.88
C ARG A 192 2.08 -26.18 9.63
N ARG A 193 1.85 -27.29 8.95
CA ARG A 193 0.50 -27.82 8.81
C ARG A 193 0.12 -28.52 10.12
N TRP A 194 -0.88 -28.01 10.79
CA TRP A 194 -1.50 -28.70 11.89
C TRP A 194 -2.53 -29.66 11.31
N ILE A 195 -2.25 -30.96 11.41
CA ILE A 195 -3.23 -31.99 11.04
C ILE A 195 -4.03 -32.30 12.30
N VAL A 196 -5.29 -31.92 12.29
CA VAL A 196 -6.24 -32.36 13.31
C VAL A 196 -6.83 -33.67 12.80
N ILE A 197 -6.46 -34.78 13.43
CA ILE A 197 -7.08 -36.08 13.15
C ILE A 197 -8.37 -36.12 13.97
N ALA A 198 -9.49 -35.91 13.30
CA ALA A 198 -10.80 -35.86 13.94
C ALA A 198 -11.39 -37.26 14.28
N GLY A 199 -10.72 -38.34 13.87
CA GLY A 199 -11.09 -39.71 14.15
C GLY A 199 -10.88 -40.67 12.96
N GLU A 200 -11.01 -41.97 13.23
CA GLU A 200 -11.13 -43.00 12.21
C GLU A 200 -12.62 -43.34 12.01
N TYR A 201 -13.05 -43.53 10.78
CA TYR A 201 -14.44 -43.78 10.44
C TYR A 201 -14.58 -45.07 9.62
N GLU A 202 -15.65 -45.79 9.85
CA GLU A 202 -15.90 -47.11 9.24
C GLU A 202 -16.18 -47.05 7.73
N SER A 203 -16.51 -45.85 7.20
CA SER A 203 -16.72 -45.65 5.76
C SER A 203 -16.27 -44.31 5.28
N GLU A 204 -15.85 -44.25 4.00
CA GLU A 204 -15.45 -43.03 3.30
C GLU A 204 -16.60 -41.99 3.30
N GLN A 205 -17.83 -42.44 3.18
CA GLN A 205 -19.01 -41.55 3.17
C GLN A 205 -19.13 -40.78 4.49
N ILE A 206 -19.05 -41.48 5.63
CA ILE A 206 -19.13 -40.85 6.96
C ILE A 206 -17.95 -39.89 7.18
N ALA A 207 -16.74 -40.29 6.76
CA ALA A 207 -15.57 -39.42 6.85
C ALA A 207 -15.74 -38.12 6.04
N ARG A 208 -16.31 -38.19 4.85
CA ARG A 208 -16.59 -37.02 3.99
C ARG A 208 -17.65 -36.10 4.61
N GLU A 209 -18.71 -36.64 5.19
CA GLU A 209 -19.75 -35.87 5.89
C GLU A 209 -19.15 -35.10 7.08
N LYS A 210 -18.28 -35.74 7.87
CA LYS A 210 -17.59 -35.08 8.99
C LYS A 210 -16.61 -34.01 8.52
N ALA A 211 -15.85 -34.27 7.43
CA ALA A 211 -14.98 -33.27 6.84
C ALA A 211 -15.75 -32.03 6.31
N TYR A 212 -16.94 -32.28 5.75
CA TYR A 212 -17.83 -31.18 5.30
C TYR A 212 -18.35 -30.35 6.48
N ALA A 213 -18.77 -31.01 7.56
CA ALA A 213 -19.21 -30.34 8.78
C ALA A 213 -18.09 -29.48 9.42
N LEU A 214 -16.85 -29.98 9.44
CA LEU A 214 -15.68 -29.21 9.91
C LEU A 214 -15.43 -27.97 9.06
N LYS A 215 -15.62 -28.04 7.73
CA LYS A 215 -15.54 -26.87 6.85
C LYS A 215 -16.59 -25.82 7.19
N GLY A 216 -17.80 -26.23 7.51
CA GLY A 216 -18.87 -25.34 7.98
C GLY A 216 -18.56 -24.63 9.30
N LEU A 217 -17.66 -25.18 10.12
CA LEU A 217 -17.17 -24.60 11.37
C LEU A 217 -15.90 -23.74 11.18
N GLY A 218 -15.48 -23.47 9.93
CA GLY A 218 -14.32 -22.61 9.63
C GLY A 218 -12.99 -23.34 9.41
N PHE A 219 -12.98 -24.68 9.37
CA PHE A 219 -11.79 -25.45 9.02
C PHE A 219 -11.67 -25.58 7.50
N HIS A 220 -10.92 -24.68 6.86
CA HIS A 220 -10.83 -24.57 5.40
C HIS A 220 -10.18 -25.77 4.67
N TYR A 221 -9.49 -26.67 5.38
CA TYR A 221 -8.69 -27.78 4.82
C TYR A 221 -9.03 -29.15 5.42
N ALA A 222 -10.30 -29.44 5.64
CA ALA A 222 -10.70 -30.79 6.03
C ALA A 222 -10.62 -31.73 4.81
N THR A 223 -9.74 -32.71 4.84
CA THR A 223 -9.55 -33.74 3.81
C THR A 223 -9.75 -35.14 4.40
N VAL A 224 -10.09 -36.10 3.54
CA VAL A 224 -10.23 -37.51 3.89
C VAL A 224 -9.07 -38.26 3.24
N ASP A 225 -8.21 -38.88 4.06
CA ASP A 225 -7.18 -39.79 3.59
C ASP A 225 -7.67 -41.24 3.74
N VAL A 226 -7.76 -41.97 2.64
CA VAL A 226 -8.16 -43.35 2.65
C VAL A 226 -6.88 -44.21 2.76
N LYS A 227 -6.67 -44.82 3.92
CA LYS A 227 -5.65 -45.88 4.05
C LYS A 227 -6.12 -47.11 3.26
N LYS A 228 -5.40 -47.46 2.20
CA LYS A 228 -5.59 -48.76 1.55
C LYS A 228 -4.90 -49.80 2.46
N ASN A 229 -5.68 -50.73 3.00
CA ASN A 229 -5.17 -51.95 3.64
C ASN A 229 -4.51 -52.86 2.60
#